data_4002eda7e8267a81078567609a50a30d
#
_entry.id   4002eda7e8267a81078567609a50a30d
#
_cell.length_a   1.000
_cell.length_b   1.000
_cell.length_c   1.000
_cell.angle_alpha   90.00
_cell.angle_beta   90.00
_cell.angle_gamma   90.00
#
_symmetry.space_group_name_H-M   'P 1'
#
loop_
_entity.id
_entity.type
_entity.pdbx_description
1 polymer ?
#
loop_
_entity_poly.entity_id
_entity_poly.type
_entity_poly.pdbx_seq_one_letter_code
_entity_poly.pdbx_strand_id
1 'polypeptide(L)'
;MAKKIVRVVGHKNPDTDSICAAIAYANLKSHTDDTMEYIPMRAGSVSAETAFVLDYFKADTPALLKDVGTQIKDIHIRRTEGVSSNLSMKKAWEMMKILNVVTL
;
A
#
# COMPACT_ATOMS: atom_id res chain seq x y z
N MET A 1 16.39 18.27 -17.11
CA MET A 1 15.87 16.91 -17.27
C MET A 1 14.66 16.68 -16.38
N ALA A 2 13.66 16.02 -16.90
CA ALA A 2 12.50 15.65 -16.08
C ALA A 2 12.91 14.58 -15.06
N LYS A 3 12.46 14.74 -13.81
CA LYS A 3 12.69 13.75 -12.78
C LYS A 3 11.83 12.53 -13.03
N LYS A 4 12.32 11.35 -12.66
CA LYS A 4 11.52 10.13 -12.69
C LYS A 4 10.44 10.21 -11.60
N ILE A 5 9.22 9.86 -11.95
CA ILE A 5 8.09 9.91 -11.01
C ILE A 5 8.01 8.60 -10.23
N VAL A 6 7.94 8.71 -8.90
CA VAL A 6 7.70 7.60 -7.99
C VAL A 6 6.34 7.80 -7.35
N ARG A 7 5.41 6.88 -7.59
CA ARG A 7 4.07 6.94 -7.02
C ARG A 7 4.05 6.15 -5.72
N VAL A 8 3.68 6.85 -4.63
CA VAL A 8 3.62 6.26 -3.30
C VAL A 8 2.17 5.93 -2.99
N VAL A 9 1.87 4.65 -2.84
CA VAL A 9 0.49 4.18 -2.67
C VAL A 9 0.41 3.13 -1.57
N GLY A 10 -0.69 3.12 -0.83
CA GLY A 10 -0.96 2.15 0.23
C GLY A 10 -1.90 1.03 -0.21
N HIS A 11 -2.78 0.62 0.69
CA HIS A 11 -3.70 -0.50 0.45
C HIS A 11 -4.69 -0.24 -0.68
N LYS A 12 -5.18 -1.32 -1.28
CA LYS A 12 -6.22 -1.25 -2.31
C LYS A 12 -7.51 -0.60 -1.79
N ASN A 13 -7.89 -0.95 -0.56
CA ASN A 13 -9.01 -0.30 0.13
C ASN A 13 -8.41 0.59 1.23
N PRO A 14 -8.06 1.84 0.89
CA PRO A 14 -7.27 2.65 1.80
C PRO A 14 -8.07 3.12 3.00
N ASP A 15 -7.47 2.95 4.19
CA ASP A 15 -7.95 3.56 5.42
C ASP A 15 -7.19 4.87 5.65
N THR A 16 -7.52 5.55 6.75
CA THR A 16 -6.87 6.82 7.09
C THR A 16 -5.36 6.66 7.23
N ASP A 17 -4.93 5.60 7.89
CA ASP A 17 -3.51 5.31 8.11
C ASP A 17 -2.77 5.13 6.78
N SER A 18 -3.37 4.37 5.87
CA SER A 18 -2.78 4.09 4.55
C SER A 18 -2.56 5.37 3.74
N ILE A 19 -3.57 6.24 3.71
CA ILE A 19 -3.51 7.48 2.94
C ILE A 19 -2.54 8.47 3.59
N CYS A 20 -2.60 8.63 4.91
CA CYS A 20 -1.70 9.52 5.62
C CYS A 20 -0.24 9.05 5.53
N ALA A 21 0.00 7.75 5.58
CA ALA A 21 1.34 7.19 5.42
C ALA A 21 1.91 7.49 4.04
N ALA A 22 1.10 7.37 2.98
CA ALA A 22 1.54 7.67 1.61
C ALA A 22 1.92 9.14 1.48
N ILE A 23 1.12 10.05 2.03
CA ILE A 23 1.40 11.48 2.01
C ILE A 23 2.67 11.80 2.78
N ALA A 24 2.80 11.25 3.98
CA ALA A 24 3.96 11.50 4.85
C ALA A 24 5.25 10.96 4.22
N TYR A 25 5.21 9.77 3.67
CA TYR A 25 6.38 9.16 3.03
C TYR A 25 6.81 9.95 1.79
N ALA A 26 5.84 10.32 0.94
CA ALA A 26 6.14 11.11 -0.25
C ALA A 26 6.76 12.46 0.13
N ASN A 27 6.24 13.11 1.17
CA ASN A 27 6.77 14.36 1.65
C ASN A 27 8.19 14.22 2.18
N LEU A 28 8.44 13.17 2.99
CA LEU A 28 9.78 12.90 3.53
C LEU A 28 10.78 12.66 2.41
N LYS A 29 10.44 11.81 1.45
CA LYS A 29 11.35 11.49 0.35
C LYS A 29 11.60 12.69 -0.56
N SER A 30 10.60 13.54 -0.73
CA SER A 30 10.75 14.77 -1.52
C SER A 30 11.78 15.73 -0.91
N HIS A 31 11.94 15.68 0.42
CA HIS A 31 12.91 16.52 1.13
C HIS A 31 14.29 15.89 1.22
N THR A 32 14.39 14.56 1.13
CA THR A 32 15.66 13.84 1.30
C THR A 32 16.28 13.37 -0.01
N ASP A 33 15.49 13.28 -1.07
CA ASP A 33 15.94 12.81 -2.37
C ASP A 33 15.35 13.71 -3.45
N ASP A 34 16.19 14.55 -4.05
CA ASP A 34 15.76 15.48 -5.09
C ASP A 34 15.97 14.91 -6.50
N THR A 35 16.41 13.65 -6.63
CA THR A 35 16.62 13.02 -7.93
C THR A 35 15.34 12.47 -8.53
N MET A 36 14.29 12.29 -7.73
CA MET A 36 13.00 11.77 -8.17
C MET A 36 11.87 12.64 -7.65
N GLU A 37 10.73 12.57 -8.34
CA GLU A 37 9.51 13.24 -7.92
C GLU A 37 8.60 12.21 -7.25
N TYR A 38 8.26 12.43 -5.98
CA TYR A 38 7.43 11.53 -5.19
C TYR A 38 6.02 12.08 -5.10
N ILE A 39 5.06 11.31 -5.60
CA ILE A 39 3.65 11.72 -5.65
C ILE A 39 2.82 10.73 -4.84
N PRO A 40 2.11 11.18 -3.77
CA PRO A 40 1.20 10.29 -3.05
C PRO A 40 -0.04 10.02 -3.89
N MET A 41 -0.47 8.76 -3.88
CA MET A 41 -1.67 8.35 -4.62
C MET A 41 -2.48 7.38 -3.77
N ARG A 42 -3.74 7.16 -4.13
CA ARG A 42 -4.62 6.22 -3.46
C ARG A 42 -5.08 5.14 -4.44
N ALA A 43 -5.21 3.93 -3.94
CA ALA A 43 -5.62 2.79 -4.76
C ALA A 43 -7.12 2.52 -4.70
N GLY A 44 -7.86 3.31 -3.95
CA GLY A 44 -9.31 3.16 -3.81
C GLY A 44 -9.97 4.42 -3.30
N SER A 45 -11.26 4.33 -3.00
CA SER A 45 -12.06 5.47 -2.54
C SER A 45 -11.65 5.94 -1.15
N VAL A 46 -11.73 7.24 -0.94
CA VAL A 46 -11.46 7.86 0.36
C VAL A 46 -12.70 7.70 1.25
N SER A 47 -12.51 7.17 2.47
CA SER A 47 -13.61 7.06 3.43
C SER A 47 -14.00 8.43 3.99
N ALA A 48 -15.19 8.53 4.59
CA ALA A 48 -15.63 9.75 5.21
C ALA A 48 -14.70 10.20 6.34
N GLU A 49 -14.18 9.25 7.13
CA GLU A 49 -13.21 9.53 8.18
C GLU A 49 -11.92 10.13 7.62
N THR A 50 -11.40 9.52 6.56
CA THR A 50 -10.17 10.02 5.91
C THR A 50 -10.39 11.40 5.31
N ALA A 51 -11.53 11.62 4.64
CA ALA A 51 -11.86 12.91 4.07
C ALA A 51 -11.92 14.00 5.16
N PHE A 52 -12.50 13.68 6.31
CA PHE A 52 -12.54 14.60 7.45
C PHE A 52 -11.13 14.94 7.94
N VAL A 53 -10.27 13.94 8.10
CA VAL A 53 -8.89 14.16 8.57
C VAL A 53 -8.11 15.03 7.59
N LEU A 54 -8.21 14.76 6.30
CA LEU A 54 -7.50 15.54 5.29
C LEU A 54 -7.99 16.99 5.25
N ASP A 55 -9.29 17.19 5.38
CA ASP A 55 -9.86 18.53 5.42
C ASP A 55 -9.45 19.29 6.68
N TYR A 56 -9.48 18.61 7.83
CA TYR A 56 -9.09 19.20 9.11
C TYR A 56 -7.65 19.72 9.09
N PHE A 57 -6.73 18.93 8.55
CA PHE A 57 -5.32 19.31 8.46
C PHE A 57 -4.98 20.03 7.18
N LYS A 58 -5.96 20.30 6.33
CA LYS A 58 -5.80 21.01 5.04
C LYS A 58 -4.78 20.34 4.13
N ALA A 59 -4.78 19.02 4.14
CA ALA A 59 -3.97 18.22 3.23
C ALA A 59 -4.77 17.92 1.96
N ASP A 60 -4.08 17.91 0.82
CA ASP A 60 -4.72 17.59 -0.45
C ASP A 60 -5.03 16.09 -0.52
N THR A 61 -6.19 15.75 -1.09
CA THR A 61 -6.54 14.36 -1.33
C THR A 61 -5.67 13.80 -2.46
N PRO A 62 -4.96 12.67 -2.22
CA PRO A 62 -4.15 12.05 -3.28
C PRO A 62 -5.00 11.64 -4.49
N ALA A 63 -4.41 11.71 -5.67
CA ALA A 63 -5.08 11.28 -6.90
C ALA A 63 -5.26 9.77 -6.92
N LEU A 64 -6.31 9.30 -7.57
CA LEU A 64 -6.57 7.87 -7.73
C LEU A 64 -5.61 7.26 -8.73
N LEU A 65 -4.95 6.19 -8.31
CA LEU A 65 -4.10 5.39 -9.20
C LEU A 65 -4.97 4.35 -9.91
N LYS A 66 -5.31 4.62 -11.16
CA LYS A 66 -6.24 3.77 -11.92
C LYS A 66 -5.58 2.52 -12.49
N ASP A 67 -4.33 2.66 -12.90
CA ASP A 67 -3.59 1.57 -13.53
C ASP A 67 -2.11 1.73 -13.21
N VAL A 68 -1.55 0.70 -12.58
CA VAL A 68 -0.13 0.69 -12.26
C VAL A 68 0.72 0.27 -13.44
N GLY A 69 0.11 -0.29 -14.50
CA GLY A 69 0.84 -0.75 -15.66
C GLY A 69 1.79 -1.90 -15.38
N THR A 70 1.73 -2.47 -14.18
CA THR A 70 2.58 -3.57 -13.77
C THR A 70 2.13 -4.85 -14.45
N GLN A 71 3.05 -5.50 -15.15
CA GLN A 71 2.79 -6.78 -15.79
C GLN A 71 3.16 -7.91 -14.84
N ILE A 72 2.61 -9.08 -15.09
CA ILE A 72 2.88 -10.26 -14.24
C ILE A 72 4.38 -10.55 -14.14
N LYS A 73 5.12 -10.33 -15.23
CA LYS A 73 6.57 -10.51 -15.26
C LYS A 73 7.34 -9.60 -14.31
N ASP A 74 6.71 -8.48 -13.92
CA ASP A 74 7.33 -7.49 -13.03
C ASP A 74 7.04 -7.79 -11.57
N ILE A 75 6.23 -8.82 -11.30
CA ILE A 75 5.81 -9.20 -9.96
C ILE A 75 6.52 -10.47 -9.54
N HIS A 76 7.09 -10.45 -8.35
CA HIS A 76 7.65 -11.66 -7.76
C HIS A 76 6.51 -12.46 -7.11
N ILE A 77 6.08 -13.52 -7.80
CA ILE A 77 4.97 -14.34 -7.34
C ILE A 77 5.48 -15.38 -6.35
N ARG A 78 4.93 -15.34 -5.14
CA ARG A 78 5.24 -16.30 -4.10
C ARG A 78 4.20 -17.40 -4.10
N ARG A 79 4.65 -18.65 -4.20
CA ARG A 79 3.74 -19.78 -4.14
C ARG A 79 3.27 -19.97 -2.70
N THR A 80 1.96 -20.03 -2.51
CA THR A 80 1.35 -20.20 -1.20
C THR A 80 0.74 -21.57 -1.09
N GLU A 81 0.98 -22.25 0.04
CA GLU A 81 0.35 -23.54 0.31
C GLU A 81 -1.04 -23.33 0.88
N GLY A 82 -1.97 -24.13 0.38
CA GLY A 82 -3.32 -24.14 0.91
C GLY A 82 -3.44 -25.11 2.08
N VAL A 83 -4.46 -24.92 2.88
CA VAL A 83 -4.78 -25.78 4.01
C VAL A 83 -6.25 -26.19 3.97
N SER A 84 -6.55 -27.34 4.60
CA SER A 84 -7.93 -27.79 4.72
C SER A 84 -8.73 -26.86 5.64
N SER A 85 -10.01 -26.65 5.31
CA SER A 85 -10.90 -25.86 6.15
C SER A 85 -11.10 -26.48 7.54
N ASN A 86 -10.80 -27.77 7.69
CA ASN A 86 -10.92 -28.49 8.97
C ASN A 86 -9.66 -28.39 9.83
N LEU A 87 -8.64 -27.69 9.36
CA LEU A 87 -7.41 -27.53 10.10
C LEU A 87 -7.65 -26.70 11.36
N SER A 88 -7.07 -27.15 12.50
CA SER A 88 -7.20 -26.36 13.73
C SER A 88 -6.42 -25.04 13.63
N MET A 89 -6.87 -24.04 14.39
CA MET A 89 -6.17 -22.75 14.43
C MET A 89 -4.73 -22.89 14.92
N LYS A 90 -4.50 -23.81 15.87
CA LYS A 90 -3.15 -24.05 16.37
C LYS A 90 -2.22 -24.58 15.27
N LYS A 91 -2.69 -25.55 14.48
CA LYS A 91 -1.91 -26.09 13.37
C LYS A 91 -1.69 -25.06 12.28
N ALA A 92 -2.71 -24.25 11.98
CA ALA A 92 -2.57 -23.17 11.02
C ALA A 92 -1.50 -22.16 11.47
N TRP A 93 -1.50 -21.81 12.74
CA TRP A 93 -0.51 -20.94 13.34
C TRP A 93 0.91 -21.50 13.21
N GLU A 94 1.08 -22.78 13.51
CA GLU A 94 2.38 -23.45 13.39
C GLU A 94 2.86 -23.48 11.95
N MET A 95 1.97 -23.74 10.99
CA MET A 95 2.30 -23.71 9.56
C MET A 95 2.70 -22.32 9.11
N MET A 96 2.02 -21.28 9.58
CA MET A 96 2.37 -19.90 9.25
C MET A 96 3.77 -19.56 9.74
N LYS A 97 4.16 -20.04 10.92
CA LYS A 97 5.52 -19.84 11.44
C LYS A 97 6.56 -20.57 10.61
N ILE A 98 6.30 -21.85 10.27
CA ILE A 98 7.25 -22.66 9.49
C ILE A 98 7.43 -22.08 8.10
N LEU A 99 6.34 -21.66 7.45
CA LEU A 99 6.37 -21.12 6.10
C LEU A 99 6.74 -19.63 6.06
N ASN A 100 6.81 -18.99 7.22
CA ASN A 100 7.10 -17.55 7.35
C ASN A 100 6.15 -16.70 6.52
N VAL A 101 4.85 -16.96 6.66
CA VAL A 101 3.80 -16.21 5.97
C VAL A 101 2.76 -15.72 6.97
N VAL A 102 2.04 -14.66 6.63
CA VAL A 102 1.02 -14.07 7.49
C VAL A 102 -0.39 -14.57 7.16
N THR A 103 -0.53 -15.26 6.05
CA THR A 103 -1.81 -15.82 5.62
C THR A 103 -1.58 -17.12 4.87
N LEU A 104 -2.56 -17.98 4.92
CA LEU A 104 -2.55 -19.27 4.22
C LEU A 104 -3.66 -19.31 3.16
#